data_96ce94e7a7b61968ccecb879de8ad5b6
#
_entry.id   96ce94e7a7b61968ccecb879de8ad5b6
#
_cell.length_a   1.000
_cell.length_b   1.000
_cell.length_c   1.000
_cell.angle_alpha   90.00
_cell.angle_beta   90.00
_cell.angle_gamma   90.00
#
_symmetry.space_group_name_H-M   'P 1'
#
loop_
_entity.id
_entity.type
_entity.pdbx_description
1 polymer ?
#
loop_
_entity_poly.entity_id
_entity_poly.type
_entity_poly.pdbx_seq_one_letter_code
_entity_poly.pdbx_strand_id
1 'polypeptide(L)'
;MPPDLALWAIGLGIAMHWNRPRHCQENGKVERSHGVRAGWVEPATCPDVATLQTRLTAASRLQREVYPALRGQARSVAFPALGQGGRPYAPAREAALFDAQRVWRYLAGQVWTRQVDKVGRISLYNRPLGVGRASAGHEVAVRFDPTTVTWTIQDAAGRTITQHPAPELSRARIRRLDVSQRRQQANPHVHPPRG
;
A
#
# COMPACT_ATOMS: atom_id res chain seq x y z
N MET A 1 -3.04 -9.99 0.93
CA MET A 1 -1.75 -9.82 0.23
C MET A 1 -1.52 -8.34 -0.01
N PRO A 2 -0.26 -7.85 -0.01
CA PRO A 2 0.03 -6.43 -0.25
C PRO A 2 -0.39 -6.03 -1.67
N PRO A 3 -0.98 -4.83 -1.87
CA PRO A 3 -1.24 -4.30 -3.21
C PRO A 3 0.05 -3.90 -3.92
N ASP A 4 -0.01 -3.73 -5.24
CA ASP A 4 1.16 -3.38 -6.07
C ASP A 4 1.89 -2.12 -5.58
N LEU A 5 1.15 -1.09 -5.12
CA LEU A 5 1.75 0.11 -4.54
C LEU A 5 2.62 -0.19 -3.32
N ALA A 6 2.17 -1.11 -2.46
CA ALA A 6 2.95 -1.50 -1.30
C ALA A 6 4.20 -2.29 -1.68
N LEU A 7 4.12 -3.18 -2.67
CA LEU A 7 5.30 -3.90 -3.18
C LEU A 7 6.34 -2.92 -3.75
N TRP A 8 5.87 -1.91 -4.50
CA TRP A 8 6.74 -0.86 -5.02
C TRP A 8 7.40 -0.06 -3.88
N ALA A 9 6.63 0.37 -2.88
CA ALA A 9 7.16 1.11 -1.73
C ALA A 9 8.19 0.28 -0.94
N ILE A 10 7.91 -1.01 -0.68
CA ILE A 10 8.84 -1.93 -0.03
C ILE A 10 10.13 -2.06 -0.83
N GLY A 11 10.04 -2.18 -2.16
CA GLY A 11 11.19 -2.23 -3.05
C GLY A 11 12.08 -0.99 -2.96
N LEU A 12 11.51 0.18 -2.73
CA LEU A 12 12.24 1.44 -2.48
C LEU A 12 12.79 1.56 -1.05
N GLY A 13 12.54 0.59 -0.18
CA GLY A 13 12.97 0.61 1.21
C GLY A 13 12.08 1.44 2.12
N ILE A 14 10.82 1.64 1.73
CA ILE A 14 9.81 2.30 2.56
C ILE A 14 9.15 1.24 3.44
N ALA A 15 9.22 1.41 4.75
CA ALA A 15 8.56 0.53 5.70
C ALA A 15 7.04 0.71 5.62
N MET A 16 6.32 -0.40 5.45
CA MET A 16 4.86 -0.40 5.41
C MET A 16 4.30 -0.73 6.78
N HIS A 17 3.40 0.12 7.26
CA HIS A 17 2.61 -0.14 8.47
C HIS A 17 1.16 -0.38 8.07
N TRP A 18 0.61 -1.49 8.51
CA TRP A 18 -0.75 -1.90 8.21
C TRP A 18 -1.64 -1.71 9.44
N ASN A 19 -2.74 -1.01 9.26
CA ASN A 19 -3.78 -1.00 10.29
C ASN A 19 -4.46 -2.36 10.32
N ARG A 20 -4.93 -2.75 11.49
CA ARG A 20 -5.73 -3.97 11.64
C ARG A 20 -7.03 -3.85 10.85
N PRO A 21 -7.49 -4.92 10.20
CA PRO A 21 -8.77 -4.90 9.51
C PRO A 21 -9.91 -4.45 10.45
N ARG A 22 -10.78 -3.58 9.96
CA ARG A 22 -11.94 -3.01 10.71
C ARG A 22 -11.59 -2.14 11.92
N HIS A 23 -10.33 -1.72 12.09
CA HIS A 23 -9.90 -0.80 13.14
C HIS A 23 -9.63 0.60 12.54
N CYS A 24 -10.69 1.28 12.04
CA CYS A 24 -10.59 2.62 11.47
C CYS A 24 -10.03 3.66 12.45
N GLN A 25 -10.25 3.47 13.76
CA GLN A 25 -9.72 4.35 14.80
C GLN A 25 -8.19 4.44 14.82
N GLU A 26 -7.47 3.48 14.23
CA GLU A 26 -6.01 3.55 14.09
C GLU A 26 -5.59 4.69 13.14
N ASN A 27 -6.48 5.14 12.26
CA ASN A 27 -6.33 6.32 11.41
C ASN A 27 -6.79 7.63 12.06
N GLY A 28 -7.42 7.59 13.21
CA GLY A 28 -8.06 8.75 13.84
C GLY A 28 -7.13 9.94 14.04
N LYS A 29 -5.80 9.70 14.27
CA LYS A 29 -4.81 10.79 14.34
C LYS A 29 -4.61 11.49 13.00
N VAL A 30 -4.62 10.74 11.90
CA VAL A 30 -4.46 11.28 10.54
C VAL A 30 -5.73 12.01 10.14
N GLU A 31 -6.90 11.43 10.39
CA GLU A 31 -8.21 12.03 10.12
C GLU A 31 -8.40 13.34 10.88
N ARG A 32 -8.07 13.36 12.18
CA ARG A 32 -8.08 14.59 12.98
C ARG A 32 -7.13 15.64 12.43
N SER A 33 -5.94 15.24 12.00
CA SER A 33 -4.97 16.16 11.37
C SER A 33 -5.50 16.75 10.07
N HIS A 34 -6.24 15.96 9.27
CA HIS A 34 -6.88 16.45 8.05
C HIS A 34 -8.01 17.44 8.37
N GLY A 35 -8.86 17.15 9.37
CA GLY A 35 -9.93 18.05 9.80
C GLY A 35 -9.39 19.41 10.27
N VAL A 36 -8.36 19.41 11.12
CA VAL A 36 -7.71 20.65 11.58
C VAL A 36 -7.13 21.46 10.41
N ARG A 37 -6.44 20.79 9.47
CA ARG A 37 -5.90 21.46 8.29
C ARG A 37 -6.98 22.03 7.38
N ALA A 38 -8.06 21.28 7.17
CA ALA A 38 -9.18 21.74 6.34
C ALA A 38 -9.75 23.08 6.88
N GLY A 39 -9.89 23.20 8.21
CA GLY A 39 -10.31 24.44 8.84
C GLY A 39 -9.33 25.61 8.68
N TRP A 40 -8.03 25.34 8.60
CA TRP A 40 -7.02 26.41 8.40
C TRP A 40 -6.87 26.83 6.93
N VAL A 41 -7.11 25.93 6.02
CA VAL A 41 -6.90 26.15 4.57
C VAL A 41 -8.14 26.70 3.91
N GLU A 42 -9.35 26.31 4.41
CA GLU A 42 -10.65 26.68 3.84
C GLU A 42 -10.68 26.48 2.31
N PRO A 43 -10.55 25.24 1.82
CA PRO A 43 -10.37 24.99 0.38
C PRO A 43 -11.47 25.56 -0.50
N ALA A 44 -12.71 25.61 0.02
CA ALA A 44 -13.87 26.15 -0.71
C ALA A 44 -13.78 27.65 -0.99
N THR A 45 -12.91 28.38 -0.27
CA THR A 45 -12.70 29.82 -0.44
C THR A 45 -11.47 30.13 -1.30
N CYS A 46 -10.75 29.13 -1.80
CA CYS A 46 -9.59 29.33 -2.64
C CYS A 46 -10.02 29.57 -4.10
N PRO A 47 -9.66 30.72 -4.72
CA PRO A 47 -10.04 31.03 -6.08
C PRO A 47 -9.32 30.16 -7.12
N ASP A 48 -8.12 29.66 -6.77
CA ASP A 48 -7.27 28.88 -7.67
C ASP A 48 -6.37 27.90 -6.92
N VAL A 49 -5.69 27.02 -7.67
CA VAL A 49 -4.78 26.00 -7.14
C VAL A 49 -3.54 26.62 -6.49
N ALA A 50 -3.05 27.74 -6.98
CA ALA A 50 -1.85 28.40 -6.43
C ALA A 50 -2.14 28.95 -5.03
N THR A 51 -3.29 29.59 -4.85
CA THR A 51 -3.78 30.04 -3.54
C THR A 51 -3.97 28.88 -2.58
N LEU A 52 -4.59 27.79 -3.04
CA LEU A 52 -4.75 26.57 -2.25
C LEU A 52 -3.39 26.00 -1.81
N GLN A 53 -2.42 25.91 -2.73
CA GLN A 53 -1.08 25.41 -2.43
C GLN A 53 -0.36 26.30 -1.42
N THR A 54 -0.48 27.60 -1.52
CA THR A 54 0.09 28.57 -0.57
C THR A 54 -0.49 28.37 0.83
N ARG A 55 -1.81 28.28 0.95
CA ARG A 55 -2.48 28.01 2.23
C ARG A 55 -2.12 26.64 2.82
N LEU A 56 -2.03 25.59 1.99
CA LEU A 56 -1.59 24.26 2.42
C LEU A 56 -0.16 24.27 2.96
N THR A 57 0.73 25.02 2.31
CA THR A 57 2.12 25.19 2.76
C THR A 57 2.18 25.90 4.10
N ALA A 58 1.43 27.00 4.26
CA ALA A 58 1.34 27.75 5.52
C ALA A 58 0.75 26.91 6.66
N ALA A 59 -0.35 26.19 6.39
CA ALA A 59 -0.99 25.29 7.36
C ALA A 59 -0.08 24.13 7.77
N SER A 60 0.71 23.60 6.84
CA SER A 60 1.69 22.54 7.12
C SER A 60 2.82 23.04 7.99
N ARG A 61 3.29 24.27 7.78
CA ARG A 61 4.29 24.94 8.62
C ARG A 61 3.74 25.20 10.03
N LEU A 62 2.54 25.80 10.13
CA LEU A 62 1.85 26.04 11.39
C LEU A 62 1.71 24.74 12.21
N GLN A 63 1.30 23.65 11.56
CA GLN A 63 1.12 22.36 12.23
C GLN A 63 2.43 21.75 12.75
N ARG A 64 3.55 21.98 12.08
CA ARG A 64 4.85 21.44 12.49
C ARG A 64 5.54 22.29 13.55
N GLU A 65 5.49 23.61 13.39
CA GLU A 65 6.35 24.54 14.12
C GLU A 65 5.67 25.19 15.32
N VAL A 66 4.33 25.29 15.30
CA VAL A 66 3.57 26.04 16.31
C VAL A 66 2.53 25.19 17.03
N TYR A 67 1.73 24.41 16.27
CA TYR A 67 0.61 23.67 16.83
C TYR A 67 1.06 22.59 17.81
N PRO A 68 0.56 22.58 19.07
CA PRO A 68 0.96 21.62 20.09
C PRO A 68 0.60 20.18 19.67
N ALA A 69 1.56 19.27 19.74
CA ALA A 69 1.38 17.87 19.37
C ALA A 69 1.59 16.90 20.53
N LEU A 70 2.63 17.11 21.33
CA LEU A 70 2.99 16.20 22.42
C LEU A 70 3.35 17.02 23.66
N ARG A 71 2.62 16.82 24.75
CA ARG A 71 2.85 17.52 26.03
C ARG A 71 2.97 19.04 25.88
N GLY A 72 2.16 19.65 25.00
CA GLY A 72 2.18 21.09 24.75
C GLY A 72 3.31 21.57 23.82
N GLN A 73 4.20 20.72 23.37
CA GLN A 73 5.29 21.06 22.46
C GLN A 73 4.89 20.97 20.99
N ALA A 74 5.48 21.82 20.15
CA ALA A 74 5.36 21.71 18.70
C ALA A 74 6.02 20.42 18.18
N ARG A 75 5.55 19.92 17.03
CA ARG A 75 6.07 18.67 16.46
C ARG A 75 7.55 18.71 16.11
N SER A 76 8.04 19.84 15.60
CA SER A 76 9.47 20.04 15.30
C SER A 76 10.36 19.96 16.54
N VAL A 77 9.83 20.34 17.70
CA VAL A 77 10.52 20.24 18.99
C VAL A 77 10.44 18.82 19.55
N ALA A 78 9.22 18.24 19.55
CA ALA A 78 9.00 16.89 20.06
C ALA A 78 9.67 15.78 19.20
N PHE A 79 9.85 16.05 17.90
CA PHE A 79 10.42 15.12 16.91
C PHE A 79 11.43 15.85 16.00
N PRO A 80 12.64 16.17 16.47
CA PRO A 80 13.64 16.93 15.70
C PRO A 80 13.99 16.30 14.34
N ALA A 81 13.90 14.97 14.23
CA ALA A 81 14.13 14.25 12.97
C ALA A 81 13.19 14.67 11.83
N LEU A 82 12.04 15.27 12.12
CA LEU A 82 11.13 15.84 11.11
C LEU A 82 11.74 17.03 10.34
N GLY A 83 12.69 17.73 10.94
CA GLY A 83 13.42 18.83 10.31
C GLY A 83 14.63 18.38 9.48
N GLN A 84 15.14 17.20 9.77
CA GLN A 84 16.24 16.59 9.03
C GLN A 84 15.66 15.87 7.81
N GLY A 85 15.27 16.61 6.80
CA GLY A 85 14.58 16.07 5.63
C GLY A 85 15.08 14.69 5.25
N GLY A 86 14.18 13.73 5.15
CA GLY A 86 14.50 12.39 4.68
C GLY A 86 15.14 12.44 3.29
N ARG A 87 15.54 11.30 2.78
CA ARG A 87 16.07 11.21 1.41
C ARG A 87 15.12 11.90 0.42
N PRO A 88 15.54 12.96 -0.29
CA PRO A 88 14.68 13.63 -1.25
C PRO A 88 14.27 12.65 -2.35
N TYR A 89 12.99 12.63 -2.69
CA TYR A 89 12.52 11.83 -3.81
C TYR A 89 13.05 12.40 -5.13
N ALA A 90 13.75 11.56 -5.86
CA ALA A 90 14.25 11.87 -7.20
C ALA A 90 13.80 10.76 -8.16
N PRO A 91 12.82 10.99 -9.05
CA PRO A 91 12.27 9.98 -9.97
C PRO A 91 13.34 9.29 -10.80
N ALA A 92 14.35 10.04 -11.26
CA ALA A 92 15.47 9.51 -12.04
C ALA A 92 16.30 8.44 -11.28
N ARG A 93 16.30 8.49 -9.95
CA ARG A 93 17.04 7.55 -9.08
C ARG A 93 16.21 6.34 -8.67
N GLU A 94 14.91 6.34 -8.91
CA GLU A 94 14.01 5.27 -8.49
C GLU A 94 14.45 3.90 -9.01
N ALA A 95 14.87 3.85 -10.29
CA ALA A 95 15.34 2.62 -10.90
C ALA A 95 16.55 2.01 -10.19
N ALA A 96 17.47 2.84 -9.72
CA ALA A 96 18.67 2.41 -9.00
C ALA A 96 18.38 2.05 -7.53
N LEU A 97 17.40 2.72 -6.92
CA LEU A 97 17.04 2.52 -5.52
C LEU A 97 16.13 1.31 -5.30
N PHE A 98 15.40 0.90 -6.34
CA PHE A 98 14.46 -0.23 -6.25
C PHE A 98 15.21 -1.57 -6.20
N ASP A 99 14.98 -2.30 -5.12
CA ASP A 99 15.51 -3.64 -4.89
C ASP A 99 14.37 -4.66 -4.72
N ALA A 100 14.23 -5.57 -5.68
CA ALA A 100 13.23 -6.63 -5.65
C ALA A 100 13.45 -7.62 -4.50
N GLN A 101 14.69 -7.79 -4.04
CA GLN A 101 15.01 -8.67 -2.92
C GLN A 101 14.34 -8.23 -1.61
N ARG A 102 14.12 -6.92 -1.42
CA ARG A 102 13.38 -6.41 -0.26
C ARG A 102 11.92 -6.88 -0.29
N VAL A 103 11.30 -6.87 -1.47
CA VAL A 103 9.94 -7.36 -1.68
C VAL A 103 9.89 -8.86 -1.40
N TRP A 104 10.79 -9.62 -1.95
CA TRP A 104 10.82 -11.07 -1.80
C TRP A 104 11.06 -11.49 -0.35
N ARG A 105 11.98 -10.85 0.37
CA ARG A 105 12.19 -11.08 1.81
C ARG A 105 10.96 -10.75 2.64
N TYR A 106 10.28 -9.64 2.32
CA TYR A 106 9.04 -9.29 2.99
C TYR A 106 7.96 -10.36 2.78
N LEU A 107 7.77 -10.81 1.53
CA LEU A 107 6.76 -11.81 1.19
C LEU A 107 7.10 -13.19 1.79
N ALA A 108 8.37 -13.58 1.82
CA ALA A 108 8.81 -14.85 2.41
C ALA A 108 8.50 -14.95 3.92
N GLY A 109 8.48 -13.81 4.62
CA GLY A 109 8.09 -13.74 6.03
C GLY A 109 6.58 -13.83 6.29
N GLN A 110 5.75 -13.97 5.24
CA GLN A 110 4.28 -13.94 5.38
C GLN A 110 3.65 -15.26 4.96
N VAL A 111 2.48 -15.52 5.52
CA VAL A 111 1.62 -16.65 5.12
C VAL A 111 0.21 -16.10 4.90
N TRP A 112 -0.39 -16.49 3.79
CA TRP A 112 -1.77 -16.08 3.46
C TRP A 112 -2.66 -17.31 3.35
N THR A 113 -3.83 -17.25 3.94
CA THR A 113 -4.87 -18.26 3.76
C THR A 113 -5.74 -17.90 2.56
N ARG A 114 -6.08 -18.90 1.75
CA ARG A 114 -7.02 -18.78 0.62
C ARG A 114 -7.96 -19.97 0.59
N GLN A 115 -9.21 -19.68 0.28
CA GLN A 115 -10.18 -20.74 0.00
C GLN A 115 -10.07 -21.15 -1.46
N VAL A 116 -10.02 -22.45 -1.70
CA VAL A 116 -10.01 -23.04 -3.05
C VAL A 116 -11.43 -23.03 -3.60
N ASP A 117 -11.60 -22.52 -4.81
CA ASP A 117 -12.91 -22.46 -5.48
C ASP A 117 -13.41 -23.85 -5.91
N LYS A 118 -14.66 -23.90 -6.42
CA LYS A 118 -15.33 -25.13 -6.84
C LYS A 118 -14.60 -25.88 -7.98
N VAL A 119 -13.76 -25.17 -8.73
CA VAL A 119 -12.99 -25.77 -9.84
C VAL A 119 -11.54 -26.09 -9.47
N GLY A 120 -11.19 -25.91 -8.17
CA GLY A 120 -9.87 -26.26 -7.65
C GLY A 120 -8.82 -25.18 -7.87
N ARG A 121 -9.18 -23.89 -7.81
CA ARG A 121 -8.28 -22.76 -8.03
C ARG A 121 -8.30 -21.78 -6.86
N ILE A 122 -7.23 -21.01 -6.74
CA ILE A 122 -7.15 -19.79 -5.91
C ILE A 122 -6.77 -18.61 -6.79
N SER A 123 -7.03 -17.39 -6.35
CA SER A 123 -6.61 -16.17 -7.07
C SER A 123 -5.53 -15.43 -6.29
N LEU A 124 -4.39 -15.15 -6.94
CA LEU A 124 -3.32 -14.29 -6.43
C LEU A 124 -3.02 -13.19 -7.46
N TYR A 125 -3.06 -11.92 -7.05
CA TYR A 125 -2.83 -10.77 -7.93
C TYR A 125 -3.66 -10.82 -9.23
N ASN A 126 -4.94 -11.18 -9.12
CA ASN A 126 -5.86 -11.37 -10.23
C ASN A 126 -5.48 -12.50 -11.21
N ARG A 127 -4.57 -13.38 -10.83
CA ARG A 127 -4.18 -14.56 -11.59
C ARG A 127 -4.75 -15.82 -10.95
N PRO A 128 -5.52 -16.63 -11.68
CA PRO A 128 -5.98 -17.93 -11.18
C PRO A 128 -4.83 -18.93 -11.16
N LEU A 129 -4.65 -19.62 -10.04
CA LEU A 129 -3.66 -20.68 -9.85
C LEU A 129 -4.38 -21.99 -9.53
N GLY A 130 -4.05 -23.05 -10.26
CA GLY A 130 -4.61 -24.39 -10.04
C GLY A 130 -4.04 -25.00 -8.76
N VAL A 131 -4.92 -25.51 -7.90
CA VAL A 131 -4.54 -26.26 -6.69
C VAL A 131 -4.93 -27.73 -6.83
N GLY A 132 -5.99 -27.97 -7.58
CA GLY A 132 -6.58 -29.31 -7.79
C GLY A 132 -7.98 -29.43 -7.23
N ARG A 133 -8.83 -30.15 -7.93
CA ARG A 133 -10.25 -30.35 -7.54
C ARG A 133 -10.41 -31.03 -6.18
N ALA A 134 -9.48 -31.90 -5.81
CA ALA A 134 -9.50 -32.56 -4.50
C ALA A 134 -9.43 -31.57 -3.33
N SER A 135 -8.88 -30.36 -3.54
CA SER A 135 -8.80 -29.30 -2.53
C SER A 135 -9.98 -28.32 -2.60
N ALA A 136 -10.96 -28.51 -3.49
CA ALA A 136 -12.10 -27.60 -3.65
C ALA A 136 -12.87 -27.43 -2.33
N GLY A 137 -13.18 -26.19 -1.98
CA GLY A 137 -13.86 -25.84 -0.72
C GLY A 137 -12.99 -25.84 0.53
N HIS A 138 -11.73 -26.28 0.45
CA HIS A 138 -10.79 -26.24 1.57
C HIS A 138 -9.97 -24.97 1.59
N GLU A 139 -9.49 -24.61 2.77
CA GLU A 139 -8.49 -23.55 2.94
C GLU A 139 -7.09 -24.09 2.73
N VAL A 140 -6.26 -23.29 2.06
CA VAL A 140 -4.84 -23.59 1.81
C VAL A 140 -3.98 -22.44 2.25
N ALA A 141 -2.78 -22.76 2.74
CA ALA A 141 -1.76 -21.77 3.05
C ALA A 141 -0.93 -21.47 1.80
N VAL A 142 -0.71 -20.18 1.54
CA VAL A 142 0.12 -19.70 0.44
C VAL A 142 1.36 -19.04 1.01
N ARG A 143 2.52 -19.50 0.61
CA ARG A 143 3.83 -18.98 0.96
C ARG A 143 4.59 -18.56 -0.29
N PHE A 144 5.49 -17.62 -0.14
CA PHE A 144 6.39 -17.23 -1.21
C PHE A 144 7.81 -17.77 -0.94
N ASP A 145 8.38 -18.44 -1.94
CA ASP A 145 9.78 -18.85 -1.91
C ASP A 145 10.63 -17.82 -2.70
N PRO A 146 11.49 -17.06 -2.03
CA PRO A 146 12.34 -16.06 -2.67
C PRO A 146 13.47 -16.66 -3.51
N THR A 147 13.85 -17.92 -3.26
CA THR A 147 14.96 -18.58 -3.97
C THR A 147 14.54 -18.98 -5.38
N THR A 148 13.36 -19.56 -5.51
CA THR A 148 12.81 -20.03 -6.79
C THR A 148 11.84 -19.03 -7.43
N VAL A 149 11.49 -17.94 -6.71
CA VAL A 149 10.47 -16.94 -7.10
C VAL A 149 9.16 -17.62 -7.43
N THR A 150 8.68 -18.47 -6.51
CA THR A 150 7.46 -19.26 -6.68
C THR A 150 6.50 -19.10 -5.50
N TRP A 151 5.22 -19.30 -5.79
CA TRP A 151 4.20 -19.51 -4.78
C TRP A 151 4.13 -20.98 -4.43
N THR A 152 4.30 -21.31 -3.17
CA THR A 152 4.09 -22.65 -2.62
C THR A 152 2.74 -22.71 -1.93
N ILE A 153 1.89 -23.63 -2.34
CA ILE A 153 0.55 -23.84 -1.80
C ILE A 153 0.57 -25.11 -0.95
N GLN A 154 0.13 -25.00 0.30
CA GLN A 154 0.18 -26.07 1.30
C GLN A 154 -1.19 -26.37 1.86
N ASP A 155 -1.42 -27.64 2.24
CA ASP A 155 -2.62 -28.06 2.97
C ASP A 155 -2.53 -27.65 4.46
N ALA A 156 -3.59 -27.98 5.22
CA ALA A 156 -3.66 -27.73 6.66
C ALA A 156 -2.57 -28.46 7.47
N ALA A 157 -2.01 -29.55 6.94
CA ALA A 157 -0.92 -30.30 7.55
C ALA A 157 0.46 -29.76 7.17
N GLY A 158 0.54 -28.67 6.39
CA GLY A 158 1.78 -28.07 5.92
C GLY A 158 2.45 -28.80 4.75
N ARG A 159 1.79 -29.80 4.16
CA ARG A 159 2.32 -30.53 2.99
C ARG A 159 2.10 -29.69 1.75
N THR A 160 3.13 -29.60 0.89
CA THR A 160 3.03 -28.88 -0.37
C THR A 160 2.14 -29.62 -1.33
N ILE A 161 1.07 -28.96 -1.79
CA ILE A 161 0.14 -29.44 -2.81
C ILE A 161 0.70 -29.14 -4.20
N THR A 162 1.12 -27.88 -4.43
CA THR A 162 1.62 -27.44 -5.74
C THR A 162 2.48 -26.19 -5.58
N GLN A 163 3.25 -25.89 -6.63
CA GLN A 163 4.04 -24.66 -6.75
C GLN A 163 3.77 -23.99 -8.09
N HIS A 164 3.78 -22.65 -8.09
CA HIS A 164 3.55 -21.84 -9.29
C HIS A 164 4.57 -20.71 -9.39
N PRO A 165 5.14 -20.46 -10.58
CA PRO A 165 5.96 -19.28 -10.80
C PRO A 165 5.21 -17.99 -10.45
N ALA A 166 5.92 -16.98 -9.93
CA ALA A 166 5.38 -15.69 -9.52
C ALA A 166 5.85 -14.54 -10.45
N PRO A 167 5.51 -14.52 -11.76
CA PRO A 167 5.95 -13.49 -12.70
C PRO A 167 5.45 -12.09 -12.34
N GLU A 168 4.34 -12.00 -11.60
CA GLU A 168 3.81 -10.76 -11.06
C GLU A 168 4.74 -10.09 -10.02
N LEU A 169 5.69 -10.83 -9.48
CA LEU A 169 6.69 -10.33 -8.53
C LEU A 169 8.04 -10.03 -9.20
N SER A 170 8.10 -10.04 -10.53
CA SER A 170 9.30 -9.62 -11.25
C SER A 170 9.56 -8.12 -11.03
N ARG A 171 10.85 -7.74 -10.99
CA ARG A 171 11.28 -6.34 -10.87
C ARG A 171 10.59 -5.43 -11.89
N ALA A 172 10.53 -5.87 -13.14
CA ALA A 172 9.93 -5.09 -14.23
C ALA A 172 8.43 -4.87 -13.99
N ARG A 173 7.69 -5.90 -13.51
CA ARG A 173 6.25 -5.82 -13.26
C ARG A 173 5.94 -4.90 -12.08
N ILE A 174 6.67 -5.02 -10.96
CA ILE A 174 6.42 -4.18 -9.78
C ILE A 174 6.73 -2.70 -10.10
N ARG A 175 7.79 -2.43 -10.86
CA ARG A 175 8.14 -1.06 -11.26
C ARG A 175 7.18 -0.44 -12.27
N ARG A 176 6.41 -1.23 -13.00
CA ARG A 176 5.34 -0.75 -13.90
C ARG A 176 4.07 -0.42 -13.15
N LEU A 177 4.16 0.19 -11.99
CA LEU A 177 2.99 0.57 -11.22
C LEU A 177 2.09 1.52 -12.03
N ASP A 178 1.12 0.94 -12.72
CA ASP A 178 0.10 1.68 -13.47
C ASP A 178 -1.15 1.85 -12.61
N VAL A 179 -1.24 3.01 -11.97
CA VAL A 179 -2.43 3.39 -11.19
C VAL A 179 -3.55 3.95 -12.07
N SER A 180 -3.27 4.31 -13.33
CA SER A 180 -4.23 4.96 -14.22
C SER A 180 -5.30 3.98 -14.76
N GLN A 181 -4.89 2.79 -15.15
CA GLN A 181 -5.81 1.78 -15.71
C GLN A 181 -6.83 1.25 -14.69
N ARG A 182 -6.50 1.20 -13.40
CA ARG A 182 -7.44 0.73 -12.36
C ARG A 182 -8.57 1.74 -12.09
N ARG A 183 -8.36 3.04 -12.29
CA ARG A 183 -9.43 4.04 -12.14
C ARG A 183 -10.49 3.93 -13.21
N GLN A 184 -10.13 3.57 -14.44
CA GLN A 184 -11.09 3.39 -15.53
C GLN A 184 -11.96 2.15 -15.39
N GLN A 185 -11.45 1.07 -14.77
CA GLN A 185 -12.19 -0.16 -14.53
C GLN A 185 -13.06 -0.14 -13.26
N ALA A 186 -12.76 0.73 -12.29
CA ALA A 186 -13.48 0.78 -11.01
C ALA A 186 -14.75 1.64 -11.02
N ASN A 187 -15.09 2.34 -12.11
CA ASN A 187 -16.24 3.25 -12.13
C ASN A 187 -17.07 3.18 -13.43
N PRO A 188 -17.72 2.01 -13.74
CA PRO A 188 -18.68 1.94 -14.86
C PRO A 188 -20.03 2.62 -14.57
N HIS A 189 -20.25 3.20 -13.38
CA HIS A 189 -21.53 3.77 -12.95
C HIS A 189 -21.42 5.22 -12.43
N VAL A 190 -20.71 6.09 -13.13
CA VAL A 190 -20.95 7.52 -12.95
C VAL A 190 -22.19 7.85 -13.79
N HIS A 191 -23.36 7.88 -13.15
CA HIS A 191 -24.54 8.46 -13.78
C HIS A 191 -24.24 9.93 -14.09
N PRO A 192 -24.52 10.41 -15.32
CA PRO A 192 -24.45 11.83 -15.61
C PRO A 192 -25.47 12.58 -14.71
N PRO A 193 -25.16 13.80 -14.29
CA PRO A 193 -26.12 14.59 -13.51
C PRO A 193 -27.43 14.74 -14.33
N ARG A 194 -28.52 14.38 -13.69
CA ARG A 194 -29.88 14.68 -14.25
C ARG A 194 -30.03 16.20 -14.29
N GLY A 195 -30.14 16.74 -15.49
CA GLY A 195 -30.54 18.13 -15.72
C GLY A 195 -31.95 18.42 -15.20
#